data_64af00bb3104704ba5e44b869e0849d4
#
_entry.id   64af00bb3104704ba5e44b869e0849d4
#
_cell.length_a   1.000
_cell.length_b   1.000
_cell.length_c   1.000
_cell.angle_alpha   90.00
_cell.angle_beta   90.00
_cell.angle_gamma   90.00
#
_symmetry.space_group_name_H-M   'P 1'
#
loop_
_entity.id
_entity.type
_entity.pdbx_description
1 polymer ?
#
loop_
_entity_poly.entity_id
_entity_poly.type
_entity_poly.pdbx_seq_one_letter_code
_entity_poly.pdbx_strand_id
1 'polypeptide(L)'
;MTIRRAPRDVWPWLVQMGAGSRAGWYSYDWLDNGRQPSAGRTVPELQHPAIGTIFPALPGATEGFTLLAIEHERVLTLGWMALDGTPEVTWTFVLEEVAPGVTRLLVRVRGGPGYRFHGLPRLLTRLVVRVVHFIMQRKQLIGIRRRAESTRADTLVRADRSPTADRDAA
;
A
#
# COMPACT_ATOMS: atom_id res chain seq x y z
N MET A 1 3.13 -7.11 10.60
CA MET A 1 3.87 -7.88 9.56
C MET A 1 5.34 -7.49 9.63
N THR A 2 6.24 -8.47 9.73
CA THR A 2 7.69 -8.19 9.66
C THR A 2 8.19 -8.35 8.23
N ILE A 3 9.00 -7.40 7.76
CA ILE A 3 9.56 -7.31 6.42
C ILE A 3 11.08 -7.16 6.57
N ARG A 4 11.85 -7.99 5.89
CA ARG A 4 13.32 -7.98 5.96
C ARG A 4 13.91 -6.93 5.01
N ARG A 5 13.52 -5.67 5.25
CA ARG A 5 13.93 -4.47 4.53
C ARG A 5 13.87 -3.27 5.45
N ALA A 6 14.70 -2.26 5.18
CA ALA A 6 14.61 -0.97 5.84
C ALA A 6 13.30 -0.25 5.46
N PRO A 7 12.81 0.68 6.30
CA PRO A 7 11.61 1.47 6.00
C PRO A 7 11.65 2.13 4.61
N ARG A 8 12.78 2.68 4.20
CA ARG A 8 13.00 3.29 2.87
C ARG A 8 12.70 2.36 1.70
N ASP A 9 12.88 1.04 1.86
CA ASP A 9 12.63 0.04 0.81
C ASP A 9 11.15 -0.41 0.79
N VAL A 10 10.43 -0.23 1.90
CA VAL A 10 9.01 -0.56 2.04
C VAL A 10 8.12 0.62 1.66
N TRP A 11 8.54 1.84 2.00
CA TRP A 11 7.80 3.08 1.81
C TRP A 11 7.28 3.31 0.39
N PRO A 12 8.09 3.12 -0.67
CA PRO A 12 7.64 3.31 -2.04
C PRO A 12 6.40 2.49 -2.41
N TRP A 13 6.25 1.31 -1.82
CA TRP A 13 5.10 0.43 -2.06
C TRP A 13 3.83 0.92 -1.37
N LEU A 14 3.96 1.63 -0.24
CA LEU A 14 2.80 2.21 0.45
C LEU A 14 2.27 3.44 -0.28
N VAL A 15 3.14 4.37 -0.66
CA VAL A 15 2.73 5.65 -1.23
C VAL A 15 2.14 5.53 -2.62
N GLN A 16 2.44 4.47 -3.36
CA GLN A 16 1.92 4.26 -4.71
C GLN A 16 0.63 3.42 -4.77
N MET A 17 0.11 2.89 -3.63
CA MET A 17 -1.13 2.11 -3.60
C MET A 17 -2.32 2.84 -4.24
N GLY A 18 -3.36 2.09 -4.60
CA GLY A 18 -4.58 2.59 -5.21
C GLY A 18 -4.88 1.92 -6.55
N ALA A 19 -6.15 1.83 -6.89
CA ALA A 19 -6.61 1.17 -8.11
C ALA A 19 -6.40 2.04 -9.38
N GLY A 20 -6.55 1.44 -10.54
CA GLY A 20 -6.61 2.10 -11.83
C GLY A 20 -5.34 2.83 -12.22
N SER A 21 -5.33 4.17 -12.08
CA SER A 21 -4.17 5.02 -12.43
C SER A 21 -2.99 4.90 -11.46
N ARG A 22 -3.14 4.17 -10.37
CA ARG A 22 -2.08 3.92 -9.40
C ARG A 22 -1.57 2.46 -9.50
N ALA A 23 -0.78 2.04 -8.52
CA ALA A 23 -0.04 0.77 -8.59
C ALA A 23 -0.82 -0.49 -8.18
N GLY A 24 -2.12 -0.37 -7.94
CA GLY A 24 -2.95 -1.44 -7.37
C GLY A 24 -2.87 -1.49 -5.84
N TRP A 25 -3.75 -2.30 -5.24
CA TRP A 25 -3.84 -2.46 -3.79
C TRP A 25 -2.99 -3.62 -3.25
N TYR A 26 -2.35 -4.40 -4.14
CA TYR A 26 -1.56 -5.60 -3.83
C TYR A 26 -2.35 -6.71 -3.12
N SER A 27 -3.67 -6.69 -3.27
CA SER A 27 -4.60 -7.61 -2.66
C SER A 27 -5.16 -8.60 -3.69
N TYR A 28 -6.44 -8.55 -3.99
CA TYR A 28 -7.10 -9.38 -4.98
C TYR A 28 -7.41 -8.54 -6.22
N ASP A 29 -6.49 -8.47 -7.17
CA ASP A 29 -6.58 -7.62 -8.35
C ASP A 29 -7.86 -7.81 -9.17
N TRP A 30 -8.46 -9.02 -9.12
CA TRP A 30 -9.74 -9.29 -9.77
C TRP A 30 -10.93 -8.60 -9.07
N LEU A 31 -10.78 -8.23 -7.80
CA LEU A 31 -11.82 -7.61 -6.98
C LEU A 31 -11.61 -6.08 -6.89
N ASP A 32 -10.40 -5.65 -6.61
CA ASP A 32 -10.10 -4.27 -6.24
C ASP A 32 -9.27 -3.49 -7.28
N ASN A 33 -8.84 -4.15 -8.37
CA ASN A 33 -8.06 -3.51 -9.43
C ASN A 33 -8.56 -3.82 -10.86
N GLY A 34 -9.84 -4.21 -11.00
CA GLY A 34 -10.43 -4.47 -12.30
C GLY A 34 -9.74 -5.58 -13.11
N ARG A 35 -9.17 -6.58 -12.43
CA ARG A 35 -8.37 -7.68 -12.99
C ARG A 35 -7.01 -7.24 -13.57
N GLN A 36 -6.65 -5.97 -13.44
CA GLN A 36 -5.32 -5.51 -13.81
C GLN A 36 -4.32 -5.90 -12.71
N PRO A 37 -3.17 -6.52 -13.05
CA PRO A 37 -2.18 -6.86 -12.05
C PRO A 37 -1.66 -5.62 -11.33
N SER A 38 -1.55 -5.68 -10.01
CA SER A 38 -0.85 -4.67 -9.23
C SER A 38 0.62 -4.58 -9.64
N ALA A 39 1.17 -3.37 -9.69
CA ALA A 39 2.53 -3.12 -10.16
C ALA A 39 3.57 -4.00 -9.45
N GLY A 40 4.48 -4.57 -10.24
CA GLY A 40 5.63 -5.34 -9.75
C GLY A 40 6.89 -4.51 -9.49
N ARG A 41 6.85 -3.20 -9.77
CA ARG A 41 7.94 -2.25 -9.58
C ARG A 41 7.43 -0.94 -9.01
N THR A 42 8.34 -0.13 -8.48
CA THR A 42 8.01 1.23 -8.06
C THR A 42 7.79 2.13 -9.27
N VAL A 43 6.84 3.04 -9.14
CA VAL A 43 6.42 4.02 -10.17
C VAL A 43 6.86 5.39 -9.70
N PRO A 44 7.88 6.02 -10.33
CA PRO A 44 8.46 7.28 -9.86
C PRO A 44 7.46 8.40 -9.67
N GLU A 45 6.48 8.51 -10.57
CA GLU A 45 5.46 9.57 -10.60
C GLU A 45 4.50 9.49 -9.40
N LEU A 46 4.46 8.35 -8.71
CA LEU A 46 3.58 8.11 -7.57
C LEU A 46 4.27 8.24 -6.20
N GLN A 47 5.57 8.58 -6.17
CA GLN A 47 6.36 8.51 -4.94
C GLN A 47 6.18 9.72 -4.00
N HIS A 48 5.62 10.81 -4.49
CA HIS A 48 5.49 12.07 -3.73
C HIS A 48 4.03 12.56 -3.69
N PRO A 49 3.09 11.77 -3.13
CA PRO A 49 1.71 12.22 -3.02
C PRO A 49 1.61 13.37 -2.02
N ALA A 50 0.83 14.40 -2.37
CA ALA A 50 0.49 15.49 -1.47
C ALA A 50 -0.71 15.13 -0.59
N ILE A 51 -0.84 15.79 0.58
CA ILE A 51 -2.06 15.73 1.40
C ILE A 51 -3.26 16.09 0.50
N GLY A 52 -4.35 15.35 0.61
CA GLY A 52 -5.52 15.46 -0.26
C GLY A 52 -5.48 14.59 -1.51
N THR A 53 -4.33 13.97 -1.85
CA THR A 53 -4.26 13.00 -2.95
C THR A 53 -5.26 11.87 -2.74
N ILE A 54 -6.04 11.55 -3.77
CA ILE A 54 -6.98 10.43 -3.75
C ILE A 54 -6.28 9.14 -4.20
N PHE A 55 -6.48 8.10 -3.45
CA PHE A 55 -6.10 6.71 -3.72
C PHE A 55 -7.38 5.98 -4.15
N PRO A 56 -7.65 5.84 -5.46
CA PRO A 56 -8.92 5.32 -5.94
C PRO A 56 -9.21 3.92 -5.39
N ALA A 57 -10.46 3.71 -4.94
CA ALA A 57 -10.87 2.42 -4.38
C ALA A 57 -11.00 1.35 -5.46
N LEU A 58 -11.49 1.74 -6.64
CA LEU A 58 -11.70 0.88 -7.82
C LEU A 58 -11.22 1.60 -9.08
N PRO A 59 -10.88 0.88 -10.15
CA PRO A 59 -10.53 1.48 -11.44
C PRO A 59 -11.68 2.33 -12.00
N GLY A 60 -11.36 3.53 -12.46
CA GLY A 60 -12.35 4.49 -12.99
C GLY A 60 -13.20 5.20 -11.94
N ALA A 61 -13.06 4.85 -10.66
CA ALA A 61 -13.75 5.56 -9.60
C ALA A 61 -13.10 6.93 -9.35
N THR A 62 -13.92 7.95 -9.18
CA THR A 62 -13.52 9.26 -8.67
C THR A 62 -13.41 9.27 -7.16
N GLU A 63 -14.06 8.31 -6.50
CA GLU A 63 -14.05 8.10 -5.06
C GLU A 63 -12.91 7.18 -4.63
N GLY A 64 -12.37 7.44 -3.46
CA GLY A 64 -11.29 6.67 -2.89
C GLY A 64 -10.88 7.13 -1.51
N PHE A 65 -9.75 6.65 -1.07
CA PHE A 65 -9.16 7.10 0.18
C PHE A 65 -8.34 8.37 -0.05
N THR A 66 -8.62 9.41 0.70
CA THR A 66 -7.86 10.66 0.69
C THR A 66 -6.65 10.56 1.62
N LEU A 67 -5.49 11.02 1.17
CA LEU A 67 -4.31 11.13 2.01
C LEU A 67 -4.50 12.22 3.07
N LEU A 68 -4.61 11.83 4.32
CA LEU A 68 -4.86 12.74 5.46
C LEU A 68 -3.59 13.16 6.19
N ALA A 69 -2.62 12.24 6.29
CA ALA A 69 -1.36 12.51 6.94
C ALA A 69 -0.24 11.65 6.34
N ILE A 70 0.94 12.22 6.25
CA ILE A 70 2.14 11.56 5.74
C ILE A 70 3.35 12.01 6.55
N GLU A 71 4.10 11.04 7.04
CA GLU A 71 5.43 11.22 7.61
C GLU A 71 6.36 10.27 6.86
N HIS A 72 7.31 10.84 6.13
CA HIS A 72 8.17 10.09 5.19
C HIS A 72 8.82 8.89 5.86
N GLU A 73 8.73 7.73 5.19
CA GLU A 73 9.25 6.44 5.65
C GLU A 73 8.71 5.95 7.00
N ARG A 74 7.69 6.59 7.56
CA ARG A 74 7.16 6.28 8.88
C ARG A 74 5.66 6.10 8.94
N VAL A 75 4.86 7.07 8.50
CA VAL A 75 3.40 7.06 8.65
C VAL A 75 2.71 7.46 7.35
N LEU A 76 1.73 6.67 6.95
CA LEU A 76 0.77 6.99 5.89
C LEU A 76 -0.64 6.80 6.45
N THR A 77 -1.44 7.87 6.47
CA THR A 77 -2.84 7.81 6.91
C THR A 77 -3.77 8.19 5.77
N LEU A 78 -4.63 7.26 5.42
CA LEU A 78 -5.68 7.42 4.43
C LEU A 78 -7.04 7.53 5.12
N GLY A 79 -7.97 8.31 4.56
CA GLY A 79 -9.31 8.46 5.07
C GLY A 79 -10.37 8.30 3.98
N TRP A 80 -11.43 7.56 4.27
CA TRP A 80 -12.65 7.62 3.48
C TRP A 80 -13.50 8.76 4.02
N MET A 81 -13.81 9.74 3.17
CA MET A 81 -14.44 10.98 3.58
C MET A 81 -15.97 10.90 3.43
N ALA A 82 -16.69 11.40 4.42
CA ALA A 82 -18.12 11.69 4.32
C ALA A 82 -18.37 12.95 3.47
N LEU A 83 -19.63 13.17 3.11
CA LEU A 83 -20.03 14.36 2.33
C LEU A 83 -19.77 15.69 3.05
N ASP A 84 -19.73 15.67 4.37
CA ASP A 84 -19.43 16.85 5.20
C ASP A 84 -17.91 17.09 5.38
N GLY A 85 -17.08 16.27 4.72
CA GLY A 85 -15.62 16.38 4.81
C GLY A 85 -15.01 15.74 6.05
N THR A 86 -15.78 15.04 6.89
CA THR A 86 -15.24 14.29 8.02
C THR A 86 -14.81 12.88 7.63
N PRO A 87 -13.74 12.31 8.21
CA PRO A 87 -13.35 10.93 7.89
C PRO A 87 -14.28 9.91 8.56
N GLU A 88 -15.03 9.15 7.76
CA GLU A 88 -15.82 8.00 8.22
C GLU A 88 -14.95 6.79 8.56
N VAL A 89 -13.88 6.59 7.82
CA VAL A 89 -12.91 5.52 8.04
C VAL A 89 -11.51 6.11 7.94
N THR A 90 -10.64 5.74 8.87
CA THR A 90 -9.21 6.01 8.75
C THR A 90 -8.42 4.73 8.66
N TRP A 91 -7.42 4.72 7.79
CA TRP A 91 -6.56 3.58 7.52
C TRP A 91 -5.10 4.03 7.62
N THR A 92 -4.44 3.69 8.72
CA THR A 92 -3.08 4.13 9.03
C THR A 92 -2.11 2.98 8.90
N PHE A 93 -1.04 3.22 8.16
CA PHE A 93 0.12 2.36 8.02
C PHE A 93 1.29 3.00 8.77
N VAL A 94 1.97 2.21 9.60
CA VAL A 94 3.14 2.65 10.36
C VAL A 94 4.29 1.71 10.05
N LEU A 95 5.43 2.26 9.68
CA LEU A 95 6.70 1.57 9.53
C LEU A 95 7.57 1.84 10.76
N GLU A 96 8.02 0.78 11.39
CA GLU A 96 8.87 0.82 12.56
C GLU A 96 10.10 -0.05 12.31
N GLU A 97 11.30 0.53 12.28
CA GLU A 97 12.51 -0.24 12.16
C GLU A 97 12.81 -0.92 13.51
N VAL A 98 12.73 -2.24 13.54
CA VAL A 98 12.90 -3.03 14.77
C VAL A 98 14.29 -3.64 14.91
N ALA A 99 15.05 -3.66 13.81
CA ALA A 99 16.45 -4.02 13.73
C ALA A 99 17.02 -3.45 12.42
N PRO A 100 18.33 -3.29 12.26
CA PRO A 100 18.93 -2.80 11.02
C PRO A 100 18.44 -3.58 9.79
N GLY A 101 17.75 -2.89 8.88
CA GLY A 101 17.17 -3.49 7.67
C GLY A 101 15.97 -4.41 7.93
N VAL A 102 15.30 -4.29 9.08
CA VAL A 102 14.08 -5.05 9.40
C VAL A 102 12.98 -4.10 9.84
N THR A 103 11.90 -4.04 9.07
CA THR A 103 10.74 -3.18 9.34
C THR A 103 9.58 -4.00 9.87
N ARG A 104 8.93 -3.50 10.91
CA ARG A 104 7.59 -3.89 11.31
C ARG A 104 6.57 -2.98 10.65
N LEU A 105 5.75 -3.52 9.76
CA LEU A 105 4.59 -2.81 9.20
C LEU A 105 3.37 -3.09 10.07
N LEU A 106 2.87 -2.04 10.70
CA LEU A 106 1.64 -2.03 11.49
C LEU A 106 0.54 -1.36 10.66
N VAL A 107 -0.68 -1.90 10.75
CA VAL A 107 -1.84 -1.31 10.09
C VAL A 107 -2.98 -1.21 11.09
N ARG A 108 -3.60 -0.03 11.11
CA ARG A 108 -4.75 0.24 11.95
C ARG A 108 -5.87 0.84 11.12
N VAL A 109 -7.06 0.24 11.23
CA VAL A 109 -8.30 0.77 10.65
C VAL A 109 -9.22 1.19 11.77
N ARG A 110 -9.80 2.36 11.64
CA ARG A 110 -10.86 2.88 12.53
C ARG A 110 -12.05 3.25 11.66
N GLY A 111 -13.24 2.73 11.98
CA GLY A 111 -14.51 3.15 11.41
C GLY A 111 -15.24 4.06 12.39
N GLY A 112 -15.78 5.16 11.89
CA GLY A 112 -16.66 6.05 12.63
C GLY A 112 -18.05 5.42 12.88
N PRO A 113 -18.87 6.04 13.75
CA PRO A 113 -20.20 5.52 14.10
C PRO A 113 -21.20 5.52 12.95
N GLY A 114 -20.95 6.30 11.88
CA GLY A 114 -21.78 6.44 10.69
C GLY A 114 -21.56 5.39 9.60
N TYR A 115 -20.47 4.64 9.64
CA TYR A 115 -20.13 3.70 8.57
C TYR A 115 -21.18 2.60 8.38
N ARG A 116 -21.83 2.59 7.20
CA ARG A 116 -22.82 1.60 6.78
C ARG A 116 -22.40 0.97 5.47
N PHE A 117 -22.37 -0.34 5.43
CA PHE A 117 -22.25 -1.06 4.17
C PHE A 117 -23.65 -1.25 3.57
N HIS A 118 -23.84 -0.87 2.31
CA HIS A 118 -25.13 -0.82 1.62
C HIS A 118 -26.06 -1.98 1.95
N GLY A 119 -27.24 -1.68 2.52
CA GLY A 119 -28.40 -2.58 2.61
C GLY A 119 -28.37 -3.69 3.67
N LEU A 120 -27.26 -3.88 4.41
CA LEU A 120 -27.16 -4.93 5.42
C LEU A 120 -27.49 -4.44 6.84
N PRO A 121 -28.14 -5.28 7.70
CA PRO A 121 -28.30 -4.99 9.13
C PRO A 121 -26.96 -4.71 9.80
N ARG A 122 -26.91 -3.74 10.71
CA ARG A 122 -25.67 -3.26 11.37
C ARG A 122 -24.77 -4.35 11.94
N LEU A 123 -25.36 -5.39 12.53
CA LEU A 123 -24.61 -6.49 13.15
C LEU A 123 -23.94 -7.37 12.06
N LEU A 124 -24.66 -7.69 11.00
CA LEU A 124 -24.16 -8.49 9.89
C LEU A 124 -23.12 -7.72 9.07
N THR A 125 -23.35 -6.42 8.83
CA THR A 125 -22.37 -5.52 8.22
C THR A 125 -21.04 -5.54 8.96
N ARG A 126 -21.08 -5.39 10.30
CA ARG A 126 -19.86 -5.39 11.11
C ARG A 126 -19.08 -6.70 11.01
N LEU A 127 -19.77 -7.83 11.00
CA LEU A 127 -19.14 -9.14 10.91
C LEU A 127 -18.53 -9.39 9.54
N VAL A 128 -19.31 -9.20 8.47
CA VAL A 128 -18.88 -9.44 7.09
C VAL A 128 -17.75 -8.49 6.70
N VAL A 129 -17.90 -7.19 6.99
CA VAL A 129 -16.85 -6.19 6.69
C VAL A 129 -15.56 -6.52 7.43
N ARG A 130 -15.62 -6.94 8.71
CA ARG A 130 -14.41 -7.31 9.45
C ARG A 130 -13.70 -8.50 8.84
N VAL A 131 -14.42 -9.56 8.45
CA VAL A 131 -13.84 -10.78 7.86
C VAL A 131 -13.25 -10.47 6.48
N VAL A 132 -14.02 -9.83 5.60
CA VAL A 132 -13.57 -9.47 4.25
C VAL A 132 -12.36 -8.53 4.33
N HIS A 133 -12.45 -7.49 5.16
CA HIS A 133 -11.35 -6.56 5.36
C HIS A 133 -10.09 -7.27 5.89
N PHE A 134 -10.24 -8.17 6.86
CA PHE A 134 -9.11 -8.96 7.38
C PHE A 134 -8.42 -9.80 6.30
N ILE A 135 -9.20 -10.48 5.45
CA ILE A 135 -8.67 -11.32 4.37
C ILE A 135 -7.94 -10.47 3.33
N MET A 136 -8.56 -9.36 2.90
CA MET A 136 -7.96 -8.42 1.93
C MET A 136 -6.71 -7.75 2.50
N GLN A 137 -6.78 -7.28 3.74
CA GLN A 137 -5.65 -6.67 4.44
C GLN A 137 -4.48 -7.64 4.57
N ARG A 138 -4.74 -8.89 4.97
CA ARG A 138 -3.70 -9.92 5.06
C ARG A 138 -3.03 -10.16 3.71
N LYS A 139 -3.81 -10.24 2.63
CA LYS A 139 -3.30 -10.42 1.26
C LYS A 139 -2.46 -9.23 0.82
N GLN A 140 -2.92 -8.01 1.09
CA GLN A 140 -2.21 -6.78 0.81
C GLN A 140 -0.85 -6.72 1.52
N LEU A 141 -0.81 -7.00 2.83
CA LEU A 141 0.43 -7.02 3.60
C LEU A 141 1.44 -8.03 3.04
N ILE A 142 0.97 -9.23 2.64
CA ILE A 142 1.82 -10.23 1.99
C ILE A 142 2.31 -9.70 0.63
N GLY A 143 1.45 -9.03 -0.13
CA GLY A 143 1.77 -8.42 -1.41
C GLY A 143 2.87 -7.35 -1.30
N ILE A 144 2.75 -6.46 -0.32
CA ILE A 144 3.75 -5.43 0.00
C ILE A 144 5.09 -6.08 0.41
N ARG A 145 5.04 -7.04 1.35
CA ARG A 145 6.25 -7.73 1.80
C ARG A 145 7.00 -8.39 0.64
N ARG A 146 6.30 -9.15 -0.21
CA ARG A 146 6.92 -9.84 -1.35
C ARG A 146 7.62 -8.87 -2.29
N ARG A 147 6.98 -7.75 -2.60
CA ARG A 147 7.52 -6.71 -3.49
C ARG A 147 8.74 -6.02 -2.88
N ALA A 148 8.63 -5.57 -1.64
CA ALA A 148 9.75 -4.94 -0.94
C ALA A 148 10.95 -5.89 -0.82
N GLU A 149 10.73 -7.18 -0.55
CA GLU A 149 11.80 -8.16 -0.43
C GLU A 149 12.39 -8.61 -1.77
N SER A 150 11.63 -8.59 -2.88
CA SER A 150 12.11 -8.98 -4.23
C SER A 150 13.02 -7.93 -4.89
N THR A 151 12.82 -6.64 -4.62
CA THR A 151 13.56 -5.54 -5.23
C THR A 151 15.09 -5.67 -5.07
N ARG A 152 15.58 -6.33 -4.02
CA ARG A 152 17.01 -6.58 -3.81
C ARG A 152 17.56 -7.69 -4.71
N ALA A 153 16.76 -8.70 -5.01
CA ALA A 153 17.21 -9.79 -5.89
C ALA A 153 17.55 -9.23 -7.28
N ASP A 154 16.72 -8.34 -7.80
CA ASP A 154 16.96 -7.70 -9.10
C ASP A 154 18.17 -6.78 -9.10
N THR A 155 18.40 -6.07 -8.00
CA THR A 155 19.58 -5.17 -7.86
C THR A 155 20.87 -5.97 -7.76
N LEU A 156 20.91 -7.07 -7.01
CA LEU A 156 22.08 -7.93 -6.88
C LEU A 156 22.40 -8.66 -8.18
N VAL A 157 21.40 -9.19 -8.88
CA VAL A 157 21.57 -9.85 -10.20
C VAL A 157 22.08 -8.85 -11.23
N ARG A 158 21.68 -7.58 -11.17
CA ARG A 158 22.13 -6.54 -12.08
C ARG A 158 23.56 -6.09 -11.78
N ALA A 159 23.95 -6.03 -10.50
CA ALA A 159 25.32 -5.71 -10.08
C ALA A 159 26.31 -6.81 -10.49
N ASP A 160 25.92 -8.08 -10.40
CA ASP A 160 26.74 -9.24 -10.78
C ASP A 160 26.90 -9.39 -12.31
N ARG A 161 26.01 -8.81 -13.11
CA ARG A 161 26.04 -8.81 -14.57
C ARG A 161 26.74 -7.59 -15.18
N SER A 162 27.29 -6.67 -14.40
CA SER A 162 28.12 -5.58 -14.92
C SER A 162 29.43 -6.16 -15.41
N PRO A 163 29.76 -6.06 -16.73
CA PRO A 163 31.00 -6.59 -17.24
C PRO A 163 32.16 -5.86 -16.58
N THR A 164 33.14 -6.58 -16.06
CA THR A 164 34.47 -6.09 -15.84
C THR A 164 35.03 -5.68 -17.23
N ALA A 165 34.75 -4.44 -17.61
CA ALA A 165 35.37 -3.83 -18.76
C ALA A 165 36.78 -3.45 -18.41
N ASP A 166 37.69 -4.11 -19.11
CA ASP A 166 38.99 -3.61 -19.54
C ASP A 166 39.99 -3.22 -18.46
N ARG A 167 40.73 -4.23 -18.04
CA ARG A 167 42.10 -4.05 -17.62
C ARG A 167 42.99 -4.96 -18.48
N ASP A 168 43.25 -4.51 -19.71
CA ASP A 168 44.44 -4.91 -20.48
C ASP A 168 44.49 -4.02 -21.74
N ALA A 169 45.12 -2.84 -21.58
CA ALA A 169 45.66 -2.07 -22.66
C ALA A 169 46.83 -1.21 -22.06
N ALA A 170 47.97 -1.80 -22.01
CA ALA A 170 49.26 -1.09 -21.98
C ALA A 170 50.24 -1.84 -22.83
#